data_0b442bb3fbc83c4e4506fddb671160d4
#
_entry.id   0b442bb3fbc83c4e4506fddb671160d4
#
_cell.length_a   1.000
_cell.length_b   1.000
_cell.length_c   1.000
_cell.angle_alpha   90.00
_cell.angle_beta   90.00
_cell.angle_gamma   90.00
#
_symmetry.space_group_name_H-M   'P 1'
#
loop_
_entity.id
_entity.type
_entity.pdbx_description
1 polymer ?
#
loop_
_entity_poly.entity_id
_entity_poly.type
_entity_poly.pdbx_seq_one_letter_code
_entity_poly.pdbx_strand_id
1 'polypeptide(L)'
;MSSRYSRKEIKVEAERLGFFACGIARAEPVDAETAAAVRGWISKGSQATMDYMANYTEKRLNPCLLVPGTKSIVSLAMNYAPAQTMPETEYQLAAYAYGQDYHDVMKAKLRQLAALIANKFEGENDSEVGENDGNSTAITTPKTNETSEEPVGEIRVFVDTAPVLERYWAQRAGLGWIGKNHQLIIPRAGSMFFLGEIFLPYEFDSYDSPMPSRCGNCRRCIEACPTCAITDEWGFDSEKCLSYQLIENRGELSEQAKQSMGTTIYGCDRCQTACPWNKFAIPNTTPEFQPKSELLAMTKADWHNLTIDEYRALFKGSAVKRVKFDGLKRNISAKE
;
A
#
# COMPACT_ATOMS: atom_id res chain seq x y z
N MET A 1 -2.14 27.79 -26.03
CA MET A 1 -3.01 26.90 -25.24
C MET A 1 -2.14 25.71 -24.83
N SER A 2 -1.72 25.65 -23.58
CA SER A 2 -0.88 24.56 -23.05
C SER A 2 -1.57 23.22 -23.28
N SER A 3 -0.90 22.27 -23.92
CA SER A 3 -1.40 20.91 -24.09
C SER A 3 -1.43 20.28 -22.69
N ARG A 4 -2.60 20.27 -22.05
CA ARG A 4 -2.81 19.54 -20.81
C ARG A 4 -2.54 18.06 -21.06
N TYR A 5 -1.81 17.43 -20.16
CA TYR A 5 -1.56 15.99 -20.23
C TYR A 5 -2.90 15.25 -20.26
N SER A 6 -3.07 14.38 -21.20
CA SER A 6 -4.26 13.58 -21.23
C SER A 6 -4.15 12.46 -20.18
N ARG A 7 -5.21 12.24 -19.43
CA ARG A 7 -5.34 11.11 -18.52
C ARG A 7 -4.95 9.78 -19.18
N LYS A 8 -5.26 9.63 -20.46
CA LYS A 8 -4.98 8.42 -21.25
C LYS A 8 -3.47 8.17 -21.39
N GLU A 9 -2.69 9.20 -21.64
CA GLU A 9 -1.24 9.07 -21.81
C GLU A 9 -0.56 8.61 -20.52
N ILE A 10 -0.98 9.15 -19.36
CA ILE A 10 -0.45 8.70 -18.05
C ILE A 10 -0.74 7.23 -17.81
N LYS A 11 -1.95 6.76 -18.14
CA LYS A 11 -2.32 5.35 -17.97
C LYS A 11 -1.47 4.43 -18.85
N VAL A 12 -1.18 4.83 -20.07
CA VAL A 12 -0.30 4.07 -20.98
C VAL A 12 1.13 3.99 -20.43
N GLU A 13 1.69 5.11 -19.94
CA GLU A 13 3.02 5.11 -19.36
C GLU A 13 3.09 4.30 -18.05
N ALA A 14 2.06 4.37 -17.22
CA ALA A 14 1.97 3.56 -16.01
C ALA A 14 1.95 2.05 -16.35
N GLU A 15 1.18 1.63 -17.34
CA GLU A 15 1.15 0.25 -17.83
C GLU A 15 2.53 -0.19 -18.35
N ARG A 16 3.21 0.66 -19.14
CA ARG A 16 4.57 0.40 -19.63
C ARG A 16 5.59 0.20 -18.50
N LEU A 17 5.43 0.90 -17.38
CA LEU A 17 6.25 0.74 -16.17
C LEU A 17 5.86 -0.48 -15.33
N GLY A 18 4.82 -1.23 -15.73
CA GLY A 18 4.38 -2.46 -15.08
C GLY A 18 3.35 -2.24 -13.96
N PHE A 19 2.72 -1.07 -13.86
CA PHE A 19 1.55 -0.90 -13.01
C PHE A 19 0.34 -1.61 -13.60
N PHE A 20 -0.41 -2.30 -12.76
CA PHE A 20 -1.62 -3.01 -13.17
C PHE A 20 -2.79 -2.05 -13.42
N ALA A 21 -2.90 -1.02 -12.61
CA ALA A 21 -3.95 -0.02 -12.74
C ALA A 21 -3.41 1.37 -12.37
N CYS A 22 -3.95 2.38 -13.05
CA CYS A 22 -3.67 3.78 -12.83
C CYS A 22 -4.96 4.60 -12.96
N GLY A 23 -5.15 5.54 -12.07
CA GLY A 23 -6.26 6.49 -12.10
C GLY A 23 -5.88 7.83 -11.51
N ILE A 24 -6.68 8.86 -11.80
CA ILE A 24 -6.38 10.25 -11.43
C ILE A 24 -7.59 10.86 -10.76
N ALA A 25 -7.38 11.37 -9.54
CA ALA A 25 -8.37 12.12 -8.75
C ALA A 25 -7.97 13.58 -8.59
N ARG A 26 -8.94 14.47 -8.35
CA ARG A 26 -8.65 15.84 -7.88
C ARG A 26 -8.12 15.79 -6.46
N ALA A 27 -7.16 16.65 -6.15
CA ALA A 27 -6.65 16.82 -4.80
C ALA A 27 -7.57 17.77 -4.04
N GLU A 28 -8.53 17.20 -3.33
CA GLU A 28 -9.50 17.90 -2.49
C GLU A 28 -9.42 17.35 -1.07
N PRO A 29 -9.87 18.11 -0.04
CA PRO A 29 -10.05 17.52 1.28
C PRO A 29 -10.89 16.24 1.22
N VAL A 30 -10.53 15.26 2.02
CA VAL A 30 -11.30 14.01 2.14
C VAL A 30 -12.74 14.33 2.53
N ASP A 31 -13.72 13.64 1.96
CA ASP A 31 -15.13 13.87 2.24
C ASP A 31 -15.46 13.75 3.75
N ALA A 32 -16.50 14.47 4.16
CA ALA A 32 -16.85 14.62 5.58
C ALA A 32 -17.15 13.29 6.29
N GLU A 33 -17.76 12.33 5.59
CA GLU A 33 -18.09 11.01 6.12
C GLU A 33 -16.83 10.21 6.41
N THR A 34 -15.93 10.11 5.43
CA THR A 34 -14.63 9.44 5.60
C THR A 34 -13.78 10.14 6.65
N ALA A 35 -13.76 11.47 6.68
CA ALA A 35 -13.00 12.22 7.67
C ALA A 35 -13.52 11.95 9.10
N ALA A 36 -14.83 11.92 9.29
CA ALA A 36 -15.46 11.58 10.57
C ALA A 36 -15.15 10.13 10.99
N ALA A 37 -15.20 9.18 10.05
CA ALA A 37 -14.87 7.79 10.31
C ALA A 37 -13.40 7.62 10.76
N VAL A 38 -12.46 8.27 10.09
CA VAL A 38 -11.02 8.24 10.46
C VAL A 38 -10.80 8.82 11.85
N ARG A 39 -11.36 10.01 12.14
CA ARG A 39 -11.23 10.63 13.46
C ARG A 39 -11.90 9.79 14.55
N GLY A 40 -13.07 9.22 14.28
CA GLY A 40 -13.78 8.32 15.19
C GLY A 40 -13.00 7.04 15.48
N TRP A 41 -12.33 6.47 14.48
CA TRP A 41 -11.48 5.29 14.63
C TRP A 41 -10.25 5.59 15.50
N ILE A 42 -9.60 6.74 15.29
CA ILE A 42 -8.46 7.18 16.11
C ILE A 42 -8.91 7.50 17.55
N SER A 43 -10.02 8.22 17.73
CA SER A 43 -10.51 8.59 19.06
C SER A 43 -10.90 7.43 19.94
N LYS A 44 -11.27 6.29 19.33
CA LYS A 44 -11.55 5.01 20.01
C LYS A 44 -10.27 4.21 20.35
N GLY A 45 -9.09 4.68 19.94
CA GLY A 45 -7.85 3.93 20.11
C GLY A 45 -7.75 2.68 19.22
N SER A 46 -8.59 2.56 18.18
CA SER A 46 -8.66 1.38 17.32
C SER A 46 -7.40 1.15 16.48
N GLN A 47 -6.46 2.09 16.43
CA GLN A 47 -5.14 1.95 15.84
C GLN A 47 -4.18 1.12 16.71
N ALA A 48 -4.56 0.77 17.95
CA ALA A 48 -3.70 0.11 18.94
C ALA A 48 -2.39 0.91 19.15
N THR A 49 -1.21 0.26 19.14
CA THR A 49 0.09 0.93 19.37
C THR A 49 0.68 1.58 18.12
N MET A 50 -0.08 1.69 17.04
CA MET A 50 0.36 2.35 15.81
C MET A 50 0.14 3.88 15.88
N ASP A 51 0.85 4.57 16.77
CA ASP A 51 0.69 6.01 17.00
C ASP A 51 0.89 6.86 15.73
N TYR A 52 1.69 6.37 14.78
CA TYR A 52 1.88 7.01 13.49
C TYR A 52 0.58 7.14 12.68
N MET A 53 -0.45 6.34 12.97
CA MET A 53 -1.78 6.46 12.35
C MET A 53 -2.54 7.68 12.87
N ALA A 54 -2.34 8.05 14.12
CA ALA A 54 -2.93 9.25 14.73
C ALA A 54 -2.14 10.53 14.42
N ASN A 55 -0.84 10.40 14.13
CA ASN A 55 0.01 11.52 13.79
C ASN A 55 -0.40 12.15 12.46
N TYR A 56 -0.35 13.49 12.40
CA TYR A 56 -0.62 14.25 11.19
C TYR A 56 -2.02 14.02 10.58
N THR A 57 -3.04 13.78 11.40
CA THR A 57 -4.41 13.49 10.96
C THR A 57 -4.93 14.54 9.96
N GLU A 58 -4.70 15.83 10.20
CA GLU A 58 -5.17 16.88 9.28
C GLU A 58 -4.47 16.82 7.90
N LYS A 59 -3.17 16.51 7.87
CA LYS A 59 -2.45 16.27 6.61
C LYS A 59 -2.93 15.01 5.91
N ARG A 60 -3.34 13.99 6.66
CA ARG A 60 -3.92 12.74 6.14
C ARG A 60 -5.27 12.97 5.48
N LEU A 61 -6.05 13.91 6.03
CA LEU A 61 -7.39 14.25 5.55
C LEU A 61 -7.40 15.38 4.50
N ASN A 62 -6.27 16.02 4.26
CA ASN A 62 -6.17 17.05 3.24
C ASN A 62 -4.80 16.99 2.54
N PRO A 63 -4.76 16.51 1.30
CA PRO A 63 -3.51 16.37 0.55
C PRO A 63 -2.78 17.71 0.34
N CYS A 64 -3.52 18.81 0.23
CA CYS A 64 -2.94 20.14 0.06
C CYS A 64 -2.24 20.68 1.34
N LEU A 65 -2.55 20.13 2.52
CA LEU A 65 -1.79 20.38 3.74
C LEU A 65 -0.54 19.51 3.85
N LEU A 66 -0.53 18.36 3.18
CA LEU A 66 0.64 17.48 3.13
C LEU A 66 1.66 17.98 2.10
N VAL A 67 1.19 18.35 0.93
CA VAL A 67 1.97 18.93 -0.17
C VAL A 67 1.25 20.16 -0.69
N PRO A 68 1.63 21.38 -0.27
CA PRO A 68 1.02 22.61 -0.75
C PRO A 68 1.07 22.73 -2.27
N GLY A 69 0.00 23.25 -2.88
CA GLY A 69 -0.10 23.39 -4.33
C GLY A 69 -0.51 22.12 -5.09
N THR A 70 -0.75 21.00 -4.41
CA THR A 70 -1.26 19.78 -5.07
C THR A 70 -2.63 20.04 -5.69
N LYS A 71 -2.78 19.72 -6.98
CA LYS A 71 -4.04 19.82 -7.75
C LYS A 71 -4.59 18.47 -8.17
N SER A 72 -3.72 17.47 -8.33
CA SER A 72 -4.10 16.13 -8.76
C SER A 72 -3.33 15.05 -8.00
N ILE A 73 -3.98 13.90 -7.82
CA ILE A 73 -3.40 12.70 -7.25
C ILE A 73 -3.53 11.57 -8.27
N VAL A 74 -2.40 11.03 -8.71
CA VAL A 74 -2.35 9.82 -9.52
C VAL A 74 -2.18 8.65 -8.57
N SER A 75 -3.16 7.75 -8.53
CA SER A 75 -3.09 6.50 -7.75
C SER A 75 -2.76 5.34 -8.67
N LEU A 76 -1.83 4.50 -8.23
CA LEU A 76 -1.30 3.38 -8.98
C LEU A 76 -1.35 2.10 -8.15
N ALA A 77 -1.59 0.98 -8.83
CA ALA A 77 -1.63 -0.34 -8.21
C ALA A 77 -0.66 -1.29 -8.90
N MET A 78 0.14 -2.04 -8.11
CA MET A 78 0.98 -3.14 -8.60
C MET A 78 0.51 -4.45 -8.00
N ASN A 79 0.34 -5.45 -8.85
CA ASN A 79 -0.09 -6.79 -8.45
C ASN A 79 1.03 -7.53 -7.70
N TYR A 80 0.69 -8.11 -6.52
CA TYR A 80 1.59 -8.99 -5.78
C TYR A 80 1.04 -10.41 -5.60
N ALA A 81 -0.11 -10.75 -6.19
CA ALA A 81 -0.66 -12.11 -6.07
C ALA A 81 0.42 -13.13 -6.47
N PRO A 82 0.80 -14.07 -5.60
CA PRO A 82 1.95 -14.92 -5.85
C PRO A 82 1.65 -15.99 -6.89
N ALA A 83 2.64 -16.29 -7.75
CA ALA A 83 2.58 -17.43 -8.66
C ALA A 83 2.86 -18.76 -7.92
N GLN A 84 3.62 -18.71 -6.83
CA GLN A 84 3.98 -19.83 -5.99
C GLN A 84 3.76 -19.46 -4.54
N THR A 85 3.24 -20.37 -3.74
CA THR A 85 2.98 -20.20 -2.32
C THR A 85 3.82 -21.16 -1.49
N MET A 86 4.07 -20.81 -0.25
CA MET A 86 4.67 -21.74 0.72
C MET A 86 3.77 -22.97 0.90
N PRO A 87 4.34 -24.17 1.13
CA PRO A 87 3.55 -25.38 1.38
C PRO A 87 2.59 -25.17 2.56
N GLU A 88 1.33 -25.55 2.43
CA GLU A 88 0.31 -25.33 3.46
C GLU A 88 0.63 -26.04 4.79
N THR A 89 1.42 -27.09 4.77
CA THR A 89 1.87 -27.84 5.94
C THR A 89 2.91 -27.07 6.77
N GLU A 90 3.59 -26.11 6.16
CA GLU A 90 4.67 -25.33 6.75
C GLU A 90 4.16 -24.00 7.31
N TYR A 91 5.03 -23.23 7.97
CA TYR A 91 4.67 -21.91 8.44
C TYR A 91 4.45 -20.94 7.27
N GLN A 92 3.52 -20.02 7.46
CA GLN A 92 3.03 -19.11 6.42
C GLN A 92 3.39 -17.67 6.73
N LEU A 93 3.83 -16.95 5.71
CA LEU A 93 3.87 -15.49 5.69
C LEU A 93 2.75 -14.96 4.79
N ALA A 94 2.28 -13.75 5.06
CA ALA A 94 1.38 -13.06 4.13
C ALA A 94 2.06 -12.85 2.76
N ALA A 95 1.30 -13.06 1.69
CA ALA A 95 1.81 -13.09 0.32
C ALA A 95 2.56 -11.80 -0.10
N TYR A 96 2.14 -10.64 0.44
CA TYR A 96 2.79 -9.36 0.14
C TYR A 96 4.28 -9.30 0.54
N ALA A 97 4.70 -10.18 1.45
CA ALA A 97 6.07 -10.19 2.00
C ALA A 97 6.98 -11.24 1.36
N TYR A 98 6.54 -11.91 0.30
CA TYR A 98 7.31 -12.99 -0.34
C TYR A 98 8.54 -12.47 -1.10
N GLY A 99 8.44 -11.32 -1.74
CA GLY A 99 9.49 -10.74 -2.56
C GLY A 99 10.29 -9.65 -1.85
N GLN A 100 10.86 -8.77 -2.67
CA GLN A 100 11.55 -7.58 -2.21
C GLN A 100 10.57 -6.60 -1.55
N ASP A 101 11.12 -5.69 -0.78
CA ASP A 101 10.36 -4.64 -0.12
C ASP A 101 9.65 -3.75 -1.16
N TYR A 102 8.34 -3.83 -1.16
CA TYR A 102 7.51 -3.11 -2.13
C TYR A 102 7.66 -1.59 -2.06
N HIS A 103 8.06 -1.05 -0.91
CA HIS A 103 8.30 0.38 -0.77
C HIS A 103 9.37 0.85 -1.75
N ASP A 104 10.47 0.11 -1.87
CA ASP A 104 11.59 0.49 -2.74
C ASP A 104 11.22 0.28 -4.21
N VAL A 105 10.62 -0.86 -4.54
CA VAL A 105 10.20 -1.20 -5.90
C VAL A 105 9.18 -0.21 -6.43
N MET A 106 8.13 0.06 -5.65
CA MET A 106 7.08 1.01 -6.02
C MET A 106 7.62 2.42 -6.16
N LYS A 107 8.39 2.91 -5.16
CA LYS A 107 8.96 4.27 -5.20
C LYS A 107 9.84 4.49 -6.40
N ALA A 108 10.66 3.51 -6.80
CA ALA A 108 11.49 3.62 -7.99
C ALA A 108 10.64 3.84 -9.26
N LYS A 109 9.59 3.04 -9.44
CA LYS A 109 8.69 3.14 -10.60
C LYS A 109 7.83 4.41 -10.56
N LEU A 110 7.34 4.82 -9.38
CA LEU A 110 6.59 6.07 -9.21
C LEU A 110 7.44 7.29 -9.57
N ARG A 111 8.72 7.30 -9.16
CA ARG A 111 9.64 8.39 -9.52
C ARG A 111 9.89 8.45 -11.04
N GLN A 112 10.01 7.31 -11.71
CA GLN A 112 10.13 7.28 -13.17
C GLN A 112 8.90 7.88 -13.84
N LEU A 113 7.70 7.50 -13.41
CA LEU A 113 6.47 8.07 -13.95
C LEU A 113 6.35 9.57 -13.63
N ALA A 114 6.69 9.97 -12.40
CA ALA A 114 6.67 11.37 -11.99
C ALA A 114 7.61 12.24 -12.83
N ALA A 115 8.81 11.74 -13.13
CA ALA A 115 9.78 12.43 -14.00
C ALA A 115 9.24 12.56 -15.45
N LEU A 116 8.62 11.52 -15.99
CA LEU A 116 7.97 11.57 -17.32
C LEU A 116 6.85 12.63 -17.34
N ILE A 117 6.06 12.71 -16.28
CA ILE A 117 4.99 13.71 -16.14
C ILE A 117 5.59 15.11 -16.07
N ALA A 118 6.60 15.34 -15.21
CA ALA A 118 7.27 16.62 -15.04
C ALA A 118 7.82 17.15 -16.37
N ASN A 119 8.64 16.35 -17.04
CA ASN A 119 9.26 16.73 -18.32
C ASN A 119 8.27 17.19 -19.39
N LYS A 120 7.09 16.59 -19.39
CA LYS A 120 6.07 16.91 -20.37
C LYS A 120 5.24 18.15 -20.01
N PHE A 121 5.01 18.42 -18.71
CA PHE A 121 4.31 19.64 -18.25
C PHE A 121 5.20 20.88 -18.32
N GLU A 122 6.49 20.72 -18.18
CA GLU A 122 7.46 21.83 -18.20
C GLU A 122 7.85 22.25 -19.62
N GLY A 123 7.49 21.44 -20.65
CA GLY A 123 7.63 21.74 -22.07
C GLY A 123 9.05 22.16 -22.49
N GLU A 124 9.69 21.45 -23.38
CA GLU A 124 10.83 21.77 -24.26
C GLU A 124 11.81 22.92 -23.86
N ASN A 125 11.92 23.27 -22.58
CA ASN A 125 13.02 24.12 -22.10
C ASN A 125 14.14 23.22 -21.59
N ASP A 126 15.20 23.13 -22.40
CA ASP A 126 16.49 22.54 -22.04
C ASP A 126 16.93 22.97 -20.66
N SER A 127 16.97 22.01 -19.72
CA SER A 127 17.77 22.13 -18.51
C SER A 127 18.12 20.75 -17.94
N GLU A 128 19.40 20.56 -17.78
CA GLU A 128 20.10 19.39 -17.29
C GLU A 128 19.49 18.85 -15.99
N VAL A 129 19.21 17.54 -15.99
CA VAL A 129 18.80 16.81 -14.79
C VAL A 129 20.01 16.68 -13.88
N GLY A 130 20.06 17.45 -12.81
CA GLY A 130 21.05 17.27 -11.75
C GLY A 130 20.84 15.92 -11.05
N GLU A 131 21.88 15.11 -10.98
CA GLU A 131 21.91 13.91 -10.14
C GLU A 131 21.76 14.33 -8.68
N ASN A 132 20.71 13.87 -8.02
CA ASN A 132 20.46 14.15 -6.61
C ASN A 132 20.52 12.86 -5.80
N ASP A 133 21.19 12.94 -4.65
CA ASP A 133 21.50 11.86 -3.72
C ASP A 133 20.28 11.06 -3.31
N GLY A 134 20.46 9.74 -3.20
CA GLY A 134 19.47 8.68 -3.08
C GLY A 134 18.47 8.70 -1.90
N ASN A 135 18.23 9.82 -1.22
CA ASN A 135 17.39 9.84 0.00
C ASN A 135 16.27 10.89 0.03
N SER A 136 16.04 11.67 -1.02
CA SER A 136 14.92 12.62 -1.07
C SER A 136 13.70 12.01 -1.77
N THR A 137 12.53 12.10 -1.12
CA THR A 137 11.24 11.73 -1.71
C THR A 137 10.69 12.82 -2.63
N ALA A 138 11.36 13.95 -2.71
CA ALA A 138 10.96 15.12 -3.49
C ALA A 138 11.72 15.16 -4.82
N ILE A 139 10.97 15.35 -5.91
CA ILE A 139 11.53 15.72 -7.21
C ILE A 139 11.34 17.24 -7.29
N THR A 140 12.44 17.99 -7.16
CA THR A 140 12.41 19.44 -7.28
C THR A 140 12.28 19.80 -8.76
N THR A 141 11.24 20.55 -9.11
CA THR A 141 11.13 21.18 -10.43
C THR A 141 12.09 22.36 -10.52
N PRO A 142 12.73 22.61 -11.67
CA PRO A 142 13.54 23.82 -11.88
C PRO A 142 12.68 25.08 -11.71
N LYS A 143 13.24 26.11 -11.09
CA LYS A 143 12.56 27.40 -10.92
C LYS A 143 12.29 28.01 -12.29
N THR A 144 11.02 28.21 -12.61
CA THR A 144 10.59 28.91 -13.82
C THR A 144 10.67 30.43 -13.64
N ASN A 145 10.82 31.10 -14.78
CA ASN A 145 11.00 32.53 -15.00
C ASN A 145 10.10 33.47 -14.15
N GLU A 146 10.65 34.63 -13.86
CA GLU A 146 10.21 35.73 -13.00
C GLU A 146 8.83 36.40 -13.32
N THR A 147 7.88 35.72 -13.96
CA THR A 147 6.62 36.36 -14.37
C THR A 147 5.32 35.65 -13.92
N SER A 148 5.35 34.58 -13.11
CA SER A 148 4.13 34.01 -12.53
C SER A 148 4.22 34.00 -11.01
N GLU A 149 3.33 34.72 -10.34
CA GLU A 149 3.26 34.91 -8.89
C GLU A 149 2.78 33.67 -8.10
N GLU A 150 2.54 32.51 -8.73
CA GLU A 150 2.18 31.29 -8.01
C GLU A 150 3.40 30.35 -7.89
N PRO A 151 3.75 29.91 -6.66
CA PRO A 151 4.78 28.90 -6.49
C PRO A 151 4.36 27.61 -7.19
N VAL A 152 5.17 27.16 -8.13
CA VAL A 152 5.01 25.83 -8.73
C VAL A 152 5.12 24.80 -7.61
N GLY A 153 4.05 24.05 -7.34
CA GLY A 153 4.03 23.05 -6.28
C GLY A 153 5.00 21.90 -6.57
N GLU A 154 5.42 21.23 -5.52
CA GLU A 154 6.37 20.10 -5.57
C GLU A 154 5.67 18.80 -6.03
N ILE A 155 6.31 18.00 -6.88
CA ILE A 155 5.89 16.63 -7.18
C ILE A 155 6.41 15.70 -6.08
N ARG A 156 5.53 14.92 -5.46
CA ARG A 156 5.92 13.95 -4.44
C ARG A 156 5.29 12.59 -4.68
N VAL A 157 6.07 11.55 -4.38
CA VAL A 157 5.63 10.15 -4.46
C VAL A 157 5.49 9.55 -3.06
N PHE A 158 4.46 8.75 -2.87
CA PHE A 158 4.15 8.12 -1.59
C PHE A 158 3.87 6.63 -1.78
N VAL A 159 4.36 5.84 -0.83
CA VAL A 159 4.05 4.41 -0.68
C VAL A 159 4.05 4.12 0.82
N ASP A 160 2.89 3.87 1.40
CA ASP A 160 2.61 3.42 2.78
C ASP A 160 3.20 4.30 3.93
N THR A 161 4.37 4.85 3.77
CA THR A 161 5.13 5.51 4.86
C THR A 161 4.73 6.95 5.17
N ALA A 162 3.74 7.52 4.48
CA ALA A 162 3.26 8.90 4.65
C ALA A 162 1.84 8.96 5.19
N PRO A 163 1.39 10.10 5.75
CA PRO A 163 0.00 10.28 6.17
C PRO A 163 -0.93 10.47 4.95
N VAL A 164 -1.04 9.44 4.11
CA VAL A 164 -1.90 9.39 2.93
C VAL A 164 -2.91 8.26 3.10
N LEU A 165 -4.17 8.52 2.75
CA LEU A 165 -5.21 7.48 2.69
C LEU A 165 -5.19 6.81 1.31
N GLU A 166 -4.18 5.99 1.04
CA GLU A 166 -3.92 5.39 -0.29
C GLU A 166 -5.14 4.67 -0.87
N ARG A 167 -5.81 3.83 -0.06
CA ARG A 167 -7.03 3.12 -0.51
C ARG A 167 -8.18 4.07 -0.83
N TYR A 168 -8.32 5.17 -0.10
CA TYR A 168 -9.29 6.22 -0.40
C TYR A 168 -8.98 6.89 -1.73
N TRP A 169 -7.73 7.31 -1.94
CA TRP A 169 -7.34 7.96 -3.19
C TRP A 169 -7.43 7.03 -4.38
N ALA A 170 -7.04 5.75 -4.23
CA ALA A 170 -7.22 4.74 -5.26
C ALA A 170 -8.70 4.51 -5.61
N GLN A 171 -9.61 4.54 -4.62
CA GLN A 171 -11.06 4.51 -4.86
C GLN A 171 -11.53 5.78 -5.56
N ARG A 172 -11.10 6.96 -5.12
CA ARG A 172 -11.44 8.25 -5.77
C ARG A 172 -10.95 8.33 -7.19
N ALA A 173 -9.78 7.75 -7.47
CA ALA A 173 -9.19 7.61 -8.80
C ALA A 173 -9.80 6.46 -9.63
N GLY A 174 -10.86 5.82 -9.16
CA GLY A 174 -11.62 4.83 -9.93
C GLY A 174 -10.94 3.47 -10.11
N LEU A 175 -9.90 3.13 -9.35
CA LEU A 175 -9.23 1.83 -9.46
C LEU A 175 -10.14 0.68 -9.02
N GLY A 176 -10.95 0.92 -7.98
CA GLY A 176 -11.81 -0.09 -7.38
C GLY A 176 -12.69 0.50 -6.28
N TRP A 177 -13.11 -0.34 -5.36
CA TRP A 177 -13.83 0.06 -4.15
C TRP A 177 -13.16 -0.50 -2.91
N ILE A 178 -13.31 0.17 -1.77
CA ILE A 178 -12.89 -0.36 -0.48
C ILE A 178 -13.90 -1.43 -0.06
N GLY A 179 -13.43 -2.67 0.15
CA GLY A 179 -14.26 -3.79 0.59
C GLY A 179 -14.52 -3.79 2.10
N LYS A 180 -15.45 -4.63 2.56
CA LYS A 180 -15.71 -4.85 4.00
C LYS A 180 -14.46 -5.33 4.78
N ASN A 181 -13.46 -5.89 4.08
CA ASN A 181 -12.15 -6.25 4.64
C ASN A 181 -11.17 -5.07 4.65
N HIS A 182 -11.62 -3.86 4.39
CA HIS A 182 -10.81 -2.63 4.31
C HIS A 182 -9.69 -2.67 3.26
N GLN A 183 -9.70 -3.62 2.32
CA GLN A 183 -8.78 -3.62 1.18
C GLN A 183 -9.43 -2.96 -0.03
N LEU A 184 -8.60 -2.35 -0.89
CA LEU A 184 -9.05 -1.95 -2.23
C LEU A 184 -9.30 -3.22 -3.05
N ILE A 185 -10.48 -3.33 -3.65
CA ILE A 185 -10.85 -4.44 -4.54
C ILE A 185 -10.95 -3.89 -5.96
N ILE A 186 -10.06 -4.36 -6.84
CA ILE A 186 -10.08 -4.02 -8.26
C ILE A 186 -10.98 -5.01 -8.99
N PRO A 187 -11.96 -4.55 -9.79
CA PRO A 187 -12.87 -5.43 -10.52
C PRO A 187 -12.14 -6.47 -11.36
N ARG A 188 -12.51 -7.73 -11.23
CA ARG A 188 -11.94 -8.87 -11.96
C ARG A 188 -10.42 -9.07 -11.75
N ALA A 189 -9.86 -8.53 -10.66
CA ALA A 189 -8.46 -8.68 -10.32
C ALA A 189 -8.22 -8.94 -8.82
N GLY A 190 -9.22 -8.66 -7.97
CA GLY A 190 -9.12 -8.93 -6.53
C GLY A 190 -8.51 -7.79 -5.74
N SER A 191 -7.80 -8.09 -4.65
CA SER A 191 -7.28 -7.11 -3.72
C SER A 191 -5.79 -7.28 -3.39
N MET A 192 -5.07 -8.13 -4.10
CA MET A 192 -3.64 -8.35 -3.87
C MET A 192 -2.80 -7.32 -4.64
N PHE A 193 -2.89 -6.05 -4.21
CA PHE A 193 -2.22 -4.92 -4.85
C PHE A 193 -1.51 -4.05 -3.83
N PHE A 194 -0.25 -3.70 -4.12
CA PHE A 194 0.41 -2.56 -3.52
C PHE A 194 -0.12 -1.27 -4.15
N LEU A 195 -0.27 -0.23 -3.34
CA LEU A 195 -0.72 1.08 -3.78
C LEU A 195 0.40 2.10 -3.66
N GLY A 196 0.32 3.14 -4.45
CA GLY A 196 1.19 4.29 -4.34
C GLY A 196 0.62 5.48 -5.08
N GLU A 197 0.97 6.68 -4.65
CA GLU A 197 0.45 7.93 -5.14
C GLU A 197 1.54 8.86 -5.62
N ILE A 198 1.21 9.63 -6.66
CA ILE A 198 1.97 10.80 -7.10
C ILE A 198 1.09 12.03 -6.89
N PHE A 199 1.54 12.95 -6.04
CA PHE A 199 0.90 14.24 -5.82
C PHE A 199 1.51 15.25 -6.79
N LEU A 200 0.66 15.93 -7.57
CA LEU A 200 1.05 16.77 -8.69
C LEU A 200 0.45 18.17 -8.55
N PRO A 201 1.22 19.23 -8.87
CA PRO A 201 0.74 20.60 -8.93
C PRO A 201 -0.02 20.92 -10.23
N TYR A 202 -0.25 19.93 -11.07
CA TYR A 202 -0.88 20.08 -12.39
C TYR A 202 -2.32 19.61 -12.39
N GLU A 203 -3.15 20.23 -13.22
CA GLU A 203 -4.50 19.77 -13.54
C GLU A 203 -4.48 18.92 -14.81
N PHE A 204 -5.36 17.92 -14.86
CA PHE A 204 -5.58 17.08 -16.03
C PHE A 204 -6.80 17.54 -16.83
N ASP A 205 -6.90 17.07 -18.08
CA ASP A 205 -8.05 17.27 -18.96
C ASP A 205 -9.33 16.67 -18.37
N SER A 206 -9.20 15.58 -17.66
CA SER A 206 -10.29 14.85 -17.02
C SER A 206 -9.81 14.01 -15.85
N TYR A 207 -10.73 13.65 -14.97
CA TYR A 207 -10.50 12.85 -13.79
C TYR A 207 -11.32 11.56 -13.83
N ASP A 208 -10.82 10.53 -13.15
CA ASP A 208 -11.57 9.30 -12.97
C ASP A 208 -12.63 9.48 -11.87
N SER A 209 -13.63 8.62 -11.87
CA SER A 209 -14.72 8.65 -10.89
C SER A 209 -14.72 7.40 -10.02
N PRO A 210 -15.05 7.52 -8.74
CA PRO A 210 -15.17 6.38 -7.86
C PRO A 210 -16.29 5.44 -8.30
N MET A 211 -16.13 4.16 -8.04
CA MET A 211 -17.16 3.18 -8.28
C MET A 211 -17.85 2.73 -6.99
N PRO A 212 -19.13 2.33 -7.04
CA PRO A 212 -19.84 1.84 -5.89
C PRO A 212 -19.28 0.50 -5.40
N SER A 213 -19.40 0.25 -4.09
CA SER A 213 -19.05 -1.04 -3.51
C SER A 213 -19.90 -2.18 -4.11
N ARG A 214 -19.24 -3.28 -4.44
CA ARG A 214 -19.88 -4.51 -4.93
C ARG A 214 -19.83 -5.65 -3.92
N CYS A 215 -19.62 -5.34 -2.64
CA CYS A 215 -19.67 -6.34 -1.57
C CYS A 215 -21.08 -6.87 -1.30
N GLY A 216 -22.12 -6.03 -1.47
CA GLY A 216 -23.50 -6.40 -1.21
C GLY A 216 -23.67 -7.05 0.18
N ASN A 217 -24.42 -8.14 0.24
CA ASN A 217 -24.69 -8.92 1.47
C ASN A 217 -23.58 -9.93 1.81
N CYS A 218 -22.47 -9.98 1.03
CA CYS A 218 -21.38 -10.91 1.30
C CYS A 218 -20.70 -10.60 2.66
N ARG A 219 -20.43 -11.65 3.45
CA ARG A 219 -19.82 -11.59 4.78
C ARG A 219 -18.55 -12.44 4.90
N ARG A 220 -18.09 -13.08 3.83
CA ARG A 220 -17.02 -14.08 3.88
C ARG A 220 -15.72 -13.59 4.56
N CYS A 221 -15.32 -12.35 4.35
CA CYS A 221 -14.11 -11.79 4.98
C CYS A 221 -14.30 -11.55 6.48
N ILE A 222 -15.51 -11.23 6.93
CA ILE A 222 -15.88 -11.04 8.34
C ILE A 222 -15.84 -12.41 9.03
N GLU A 223 -16.50 -13.42 8.45
CA GLU A 223 -16.58 -14.78 8.96
C GLU A 223 -15.21 -15.49 8.97
N ALA A 224 -14.36 -15.18 7.99
CA ALA A 224 -13.01 -15.74 7.90
C ALA A 224 -11.99 -15.03 8.80
N CYS A 225 -12.35 -13.90 9.44
CA CYS A 225 -11.45 -13.21 10.34
C CYS A 225 -11.30 -14.01 11.64
N PRO A 226 -10.11 -14.59 11.91
CA PRO A 226 -9.96 -15.55 13.01
C PRO A 226 -10.03 -14.89 14.39
N THR A 227 -9.91 -13.57 14.43
CA THR A 227 -9.87 -12.77 15.67
C THR A 227 -11.02 -11.76 15.73
N CYS A 228 -11.98 -11.84 14.81
CA CYS A 228 -13.13 -10.92 14.74
C CYS A 228 -12.72 -9.43 14.72
N ALA A 229 -11.60 -9.12 14.07
CA ALA A 229 -11.12 -7.74 13.93
C ALA A 229 -11.97 -6.89 12.97
N ILE A 230 -12.73 -7.53 12.07
CA ILE A 230 -13.62 -6.89 11.09
C ILE A 230 -15.06 -7.07 11.58
N THR A 231 -15.82 -5.98 11.68
CA THR A 231 -17.22 -5.99 12.10
C THR A 231 -18.17 -5.70 10.94
N ASP A 232 -19.48 -5.96 11.14
CA ASP A 232 -20.51 -5.75 10.12
C ASP A 232 -20.69 -4.28 9.73
N GLU A 233 -20.46 -3.38 10.66
CA GLU A 233 -20.69 -1.94 10.51
C GLU A 233 -19.47 -1.20 9.91
N TRP A 234 -18.70 -1.88 9.04
CA TRP A 234 -17.44 -1.33 8.50
C TRP A 234 -16.41 -0.97 9.58
N GLY A 235 -16.56 -1.58 10.77
CA GLY A 235 -15.64 -1.38 11.87
C GLY A 235 -14.38 -2.24 11.68
N PHE A 236 -13.25 -1.72 12.13
CA PHE A 236 -11.99 -2.42 12.17
C PHE A 236 -11.24 -2.10 13.47
N ASP A 237 -10.85 -3.15 14.17
CA ASP A 237 -10.06 -3.08 15.39
C ASP A 237 -8.67 -3.65 15.12
N SER A 238 -7.67 -2.77 15.07
CA SER A 238 -6.29 -3.20 14.78
C SER A 238 -5.74 -4.09 15.87
N GLU A 239 -6.07 -3.85 17.14
CA GLU A 239 -5.55 -4.65 18.25
C GLU A 239 -5.92 -6.13 18.13
N LYS A 240 -7.12 -6.41 17.63
CA LYS A 240 -7.57 -7.77 17.34
C LYS A 240 -6.97 -8.34 16.06
N CYS A 241 -6.57 -7.50 15.11
CA CYS A 241 -6.11 -7.98 13.80
C CYS A 241 -4.86 -8.85 13.94
N LEU A 242 -4.94 -10.09 13.43
CA LEU A 242 -3.80 -11.01 13.49
C LEU A 242 -2.57 -10.46 12.78
N SER A 243 -2.74 -9.72 11.69
CA SER A 243 -1.62 -9.05 11.01
C SER A 243 -0.93 -8.03 11.92
N TYR A 244 -1.70 -7.21 12.65
CA TYR A 244 -1.14 -6.29 13.64
C TYR A 244 -0.39 -7.05 14.73
N GLN A 245 -1.00 -8.09 15.31
CA GLN A 245 -0.39 -8.89 16.37
C GLN A 245 0.96 -9.48 15.93
N LEU A 246 1.06 -9.97 14.70
CA LEU A 246 2.26 -10.64 14.20
C LEU A 246 3.32 -9.69 13.64
N ILE A 247 2.98 -8.42 13.35
CA ILE A 247 3.91 -7.46 12.72
C ILE A 247 4.19 -6.26 13.63
N GLU A 248 3.15 -5.56 14.10
CA GLU A 248 3.28 -4.25 14.74
C GLU A 248 3.32 -4.34 16.28
N ASN A 249 2.63 -5.31 16.87
CA ASN A 249 2.66 -5.54 18.29
C ASN A 249 4.08 -5.91 18.75
N ARG A 250 4.66 -5.11 19.67
CA ARG A 250 6.00 -5.33 20.23
C ARG A 250 5.99 -6.06 21.55
N GLY A 251 4.81 -6.24 22.16
CA GLY A 251 4.61 -7.01 23.39
C GLY A 251 4.30 -8.47 23.11
N GLU A 252 3.76 -9.14 24.12
CA GLU A 252 3.24 -10.50 23.99
C GLU A 252 2.05 -10.57 23.03
N LEU A 253 1.90 -11.69 22.34
CA LEU A 253 0.70 -11.95 21.55
C LEU A 253 -0.50 -12.14 22.48
N SER A 254 -1.66 -11.61 22.08
CA SER A 254 -2.90 -11.91 22.79
C SER A 254 -3.21 -13.43 22.74
N GLU A 255 -3.87 -13.96 23.76
CA GLU A 255 -4.27 -15.38 23.78
C GLU A 255 -5.14 -15.74 22.58
N GLN A 256 -6.02 -14.82 22.14
CA GLN A 256 -6.82 -15.02 20.95
C GLN A 256 -5.94 -15.11 19.68
N ALA A 257 -4.90 -14.30 19.58
CA ALA A 257 -3.95 -14.38 18.45
C ALA A 257 -3.20 -15.71 18.45
N LYS A 258 -2.67 -16.15 19.59
CA LYS A 258 -1.97 -17.45 19.73
C LYS A 258 -2.85 -18.63 19.29
N GLN A 259 -4.10 -18.65 19.74
CA GLN A 259 -5.07 -19.71 19.40
C GLN A 259 -5.50 -19.68 17.94
N SER A 260 -5.58 -18.49 17.34
CA SER A 260 -6.17 -18.28 16.01
C SER A 260 -5.14 -18.24 14.87
N MET A 261 -3.83 -18.07 15.17
CA MET A 261 -2.83 -17.85 14.11
C MET A 261 -2.62 -19.09 13.19
N GLY A 262 -2.91 -20.31 13.65
CA GLY A 262 -2.68 -21.53 12.86
C GLY A 262 -1.21 -21.68 12.48
N THR A 263 -0.88 -21.82 11.21
CA THR A 263 0.50 -21.86 10.69
C THR A 263 1.05 -20.47 10.36
N THR A 264 0.28 -19.39 10.48
CA THR A 264 0.71 -18.04 10.11
C THR A 264 1.67 -17.48 11.16
N ILE A 265 2.85 -17.05 10.73
CA ILE A 265 3.89 -16.45 11.61
C ILE A 265 4.18 -14.98 11.27
N TYR A 266 3.67 -14.45 10.15
CA TYR A 266 3.85 -13.07 9.73
C TYR A 266 2.69 -12.60 8.86
N GLY A 267 2.07 -11.47 9.21
CA GLY A 267 0.92 -10.94 8.47
C GLY A 267 -0.33 -11.83 8.58
N CYS A 268 -1.31 -11.62 7.72
CA CYS A 268 -2.51 -12.46 7.63
C CYS A 268 -3.30 -12.13 6.36
N ASP A 269 -3.53 -13.11 5.50
CA ASP A 269 -4.28 -12.92 4.25
C ASP A 269 -5.70 -13.48 4.30
N ARG A 270 -6.20 -13.99 5.45
CA ARG A 270 -7.46 -14.74 5.53
C ARG A 270 -8.67 -13.96 5.03
N CYS A 271 -8.75 -12.67 5.32
CA CYS A 271 -9.86 -11.84 4.84
C CYS A 271 -9.75 -11.54 3.33
N GLN A 272 -8.57 -11.61 2.75
CA GLN A 272 -8.34 -11.48 1.31
C GLN A 272 -8.64 -12.81 0.60
N THR A 273 -8.08 -13.91 1.09
CA THR A 273 -8.29 -15.25 0.47
C THR A 273 -9.76 -15.67 0.51
N ALA A 274 -10.51 -15.30 1.55
CA ALA A 274 -11.94 -15.56 1.65
C ALA A 274 -12.78 -14.68 0.71
N CYS A 275 -12.23 -13.59 0.18
CA CYS A 275 -12.95 -12.67 -0.69
C CYS A 275 -13.21 -13.32 -2.06
N PRO A 276 -14.48 -13.41 -2.52
CA PRO A 276 -14.80 -14.05 -3.80
C PRO A 276 -14.22 -13.31 -5.01
N TRP A 277 -13.84 -12.05 -4.85
CA TRP A 277 -13.18 -11.28 -5.91
C TRP A 277 -11.73 -11.73 -6.14
N ASN A 278 -11.06 -12.30 -5.13
CA ASN A 278 -9.70 -12.80 -5.29
C ASN A 278 -9.58 -14.10 -6.10
N LYS A 279 -10.71 -14.76 -6.42
CA LYS A 279 -10.71 -15.85 -7.42
C LYS A 279 -10.31 -15.37 -8.82
N PHE A 280 -10.37 -14.08 -9.08
CA PHE A 280 -9.93 -13.47 -10.34
C PHE A 280 -8.50 -12.95 -10.28
N ALA A 281 -7.81 -13.07 -9.14
CA ALA A 281 -6.42 -12.66 -9.03
C ALA A 281 -5.57 -13.48 -10.01
N ILE A 282 -4.75 -12.78 -10.77
CA ILE A 282 -3.78 -13.38 -11.69
C ILE A 282 -2.41 -13.34 -11.02
N PRO A 283 -1.58 -14.39 -11.12
CA PRO A 283 -0.23 -14.35 -10.60
C PRO A 283 0.55 -13.14 -11.15
N ASN A 284 1.28 -12.45 -10.27
CA ASN A 284 2.11 -11.35 -10.70
C ASN A 284 3.32 -11.85 -11.49
N THR A 285 3.81 -11.04 -12.42
CA THR A 285 4.99 -11.29 -13.25
C THR A 285 6.17 -10.39 -12.89
N THR A 286 6.06 -9.57 -11.84
CA THR A 286 7.10 -8.66 -11.39
C THR A 286 8.24 -9.46 -10.75
N PRO A 287 9.46 -9.46 -11.30
CA PRO A 287 10.55 -10.29 -10.80
C PRO A 287 10.87 -10.02 -9.32
N GLU A 288 10.82 -8.76 -8.91
CA GLU A 288 11.11 -8.30 -7.56
C GLU A 288 10.12 -8.83 -6.52
N PHE A 289 8.89 -9.19 -6.93
CA PHE A 289 7.85 -9.71 -6.03
C PHE A 289 7.77 -11.23 -6.00
N GLN A 290 8.62 -11.92 -6.76
CA GLN A 290 8.68 -13.39 -6.71
C GLN A 290 9.33 -13.86 -5.39
N PRO A 291 8.80 -14.93 -4.77
CA PRO A 291 9.42 -15.51 -3.58
C PRO A 291 10.79 -16.10 -3.91
N LYS A 292 11.72 -15.97 -2.96
CA LYS A 292 13.00 -16.68 -3.04
C LYS A 292 12.78 -18.19 -2.89
N SER A 293 13.54 -19.00 -3.63
CA SER A 293 13.50 -20.46 -3.54
C SER A 293 13.77 -20.97 -2.11
N GLU A 294 14.70 -20.32 -1.41
CA GLU A 294 15.05 -20.62 -0.03
C GLU A 294 13.85 -20.41 0.92
N LEU A 295 13.06 -19.36 0.70
CA LEU A 295 11.85 -19.11 1.48
C LEU A 295 10.80 -20.21 1.26
N LEU A 296 10.60 -20.63 0.01
CA LEU A 296 9.63 -21.68 -0.35
C LEU A 296 10.03 -23.06 0.19
N ALA A 297 11.33 -23.29 0.40
CA ALA A 297 11.87 -24.55 0.89
C ALA A 297 11.91 -24.66 2.43
N MET A 298 11.62 -23.55 3.16
CA MET A 298 11.68 -23.54 4.63
C MET A 298 10.69 -24.49 5.27
N THR A 299 11.18 -25.42 6.05
CA THR A 299 10.36 -26.32 6.90
C THR A 299 10.12 -25.70 8.28
N LYS A 300 9.14 -26.22 9.03
CA LYS A 300 8.93 -25.81 10.44
C LYS A 300 10.20 -25.94 11.27
N ALA A 301 10.99 -27.01 11.05
CA ALA A 301 12.24 -27.21 11.75
C ALA A 301 13.26 -26.10 11.45
N ASP A 302 13.37 -25.68 10.18
CA ASP A 302 14.24 -24.59 9.78
C ASP A 302 13.81 -23.26 10.44
N TRP A 303 12.51 -23.00 10.50
CA TRP A 303 11.98 -21.82 11.20
C TRP A 303 12.29 -21.80 12.69
N HIS A 304 12.18 -22.95 13.38
CA HIS A 304 12.52 -23.04 14.80
C HIS A 304 14.02 -22.86 15.04
N ASN A 305 14.87 -23.38 14.16
CA ASN A 305 16.32 -23.27 14.25
C ASN A 305 16.90 -21.98 13.63
N LEU A 306 16.06 -21.14 13.02
CA LEU A 306 16.48 -19.91 12.33
C LEU A 306 17.36 -19.03 13.22
N THR A 307 18.59 -18.81 12.79
CA THR A 307 19.54 -17.90 13.43
C THR A 307 19.36 -16.46 12.95
N ILE A 308 19.93 -15.50 13.68
CA ILE A 308 19.86 -14.09 13.31
C ILE A 308 20.56 -13.80 11.97
N ASP A 309 21.64 -14.53 11.65
CA ASP A 309 22.39 -14.32 10.42
C ASP A 309 21.65 -14.90 9.22
N GLU A 310 21.03 -16.08 9.35
CA GLU A 310 20.14 -16.64 8.35
C GLU A 310 18.92 -15.74 8.11
N TYR A 311 18.30 -15.20 9.19
CA TYR A 311 17.23 -14.22 9.07
C TYR A 311 17.66 -12.98 8.29
N ARG A 312 18.83 -12.42 8.58
CA ARG A 312 19.36 -11.25 7.87
C ARG A 312 19.63 -11.54 6.40
N ALA A 313 20.12 -12.73 6.08
CA ALA A 313 20.36 -13.14 4.69
C ALA A 313 19.06 -13.38 3.93
N LEU A 314 18.14 -14.17 4.49
CA LEU A 314 16.86 -14.51 3.88
C LEU A 314 16.00 -13.28 3.60
N PHE A 315 15.90 -12.37 4.58
CA PHE A 315 15.04 -11.19 4.53
C PHE A 315 15.78 -9.89 4.19
N LYS A 316 16.96 -9.97 3.60
CA LYS A 316 17.64 -8.76 3.07
C LYS A 316 16.75 -8.10 2.00
N GLY A 317 16.38 -6.82 2.22
CA GLY A 317 15.50 -6.08 1.30
C GLY A 317 14.05 -6.60 1.27
N SER A 318 13.55 -7.21 2.35
CA SER A 318 12.18 -7.70 2.47
C SER A 318 11.39 -6.92 3.54
N ALA A 319 10.08 -6.78 3.34
CA ALA A 319 9.16 -6.19 4.30
C ALA A 319 9.10 -6.95 5.64
N VAL A 320 9.52 -8.23 5.68
CA VAL A 320 9.58 -9.04 6.92
C VAL A 320 10.49 -8.42 7.97
N LYS A 321 11.45 -7.58 7.59
CA LYS A 321 12.29 -6.83 8.54
C LYS A 321 11.49 -5.97 9.53
N ARG A 322 10.24 -5.60 9.20
CA ARG A 322 9.38 -4.79 10.06
C ARG A 322 9.16 -5.41 11.42
N VAL A 323 8.97 -6.73 11.51
CA VAL A 323 8.74 -7.45 12.77
C VAL A 323 10.02 -7.61 13.60
N LYS A 324 11.21 -7.46 13.00
CA LYS A 324 12.54 -7.78 13.55
C LYS A 324 12.68 -9.28 13.88
N PHE A 325 13.91 -9.72 14.13
CA PHE A 325 14.22 -11.12 14.43
C PHE A 325 13.47 -11.63 15.67
N ASP A 326 13.54 -10.88 16.77
CA ASP A 326 12.93 -11.27 18.03
C ASP A 326 11.41 -11.41 17.95
N GLY A 327 10.75 -10.49 17.22
CA GLY A 327 9.32 -10.56 16.99
C GLY A 327 8.91 -11.77 16.12
N LEU A 328 9.70 -12.10 15.09
CA LEU A 328 9.46 -13.30 14.30
C LEU A 328 9.67 -14.58 15.11
N LYS A 329 10.74 -14.64 15.91
CA LYS A 329 10.98 -15.77 16.83
C LYS A 329 9.90 -15.92 17.89
N ARG A 330 9.39 -14.80 18.46
CA ARG A 330 8.22 -14.80 19.35
C ARG A 330 7.01 -15.46 18.65
N ASN A 331 6.74 -15.09 17.40
CA ASN A 331 5.59 -15.64 16.65
C ASN A 331 5.77 -17.14 16.38
N ILE A 332 6.98 -17.60 16.11
CA ILE A 332 7.31 -19.02 15.91
C ILE A 332 7.13 -19.80 17.22
N SER A 333 7.72 -19.32 18.31
CA SER A 333 7.66 -19.98 19.62
C SER A 333 6.24 -20.02 20.21
N ALA A 334 5.35 -19.12 19.80
CA ALA A 334 3.95 -19.18 20.19
C ALA A 334 3.19 -20.38 19.59
N LYS A 335 3.87 -21.26 18.81
CA LYS A 335 3.35 -22.49 18.21
C LYS A 335 3.80 -23.75 18.96
N GLU A 336 4.66 -23.60 19.97
CA GLU A 336 5.03 -24.66 20.90
C GLU A 336 3.98 -24.82 22.01
#